data_dd3760aebe3d5c0c3ca3ce6e22935a6c
#
_entry.id   dd3760aebe3d5c0c3ca3ce6e22935a6c
#
_cell.length_a   1.000
_cell.length_b   1.000
_cell.length_c   1.000
_cell.angle_alpha   90.00
_cell.angle_beta   90.00
_cell.angle_gamma   90.00
#
_symmetry.space_group_name_H-M   'P 1'
#
loop_
_entity.id
_entity.type
_entity.pdbx_description
1 polymer ?
#
loop_
_entity_poly.entity_id
_entity_poly.type
_entity_poly.pdbx_seq_one_letter_code
_entity_poly.pdbx_strand_id
1 'polypeptide(L)'
;MLGTQEGEDGADLVEWVARQPWCNGKVAMSGTSYLSFSQWFIAAERPEHLVCTQVTEALTDGYRDMCLVGGMPDYVFTEGIQNNHEGFGLREDVAEESRQYPFANHPLWQDKIARVWDIEIPILVVASYSNVLHTDGTFRAWRQLGSKEKWLRIHDNLEWQDYYEPKYVEERLRFFDYYMKGIDNGWKDTPTVRYCLHDMEGGNKVDQPATAFP
;
A
#
# COMPACT_ATOMS: atom_id res chain seq x y z
N MET A 1 -3.82 -13.79 7.16
CA MET A 1 -4.09 -12.65 6.26
C MET A 1 -3.51 -11.40 6.90
N LEU A 2 -2.73 -10.62 6.16
CA LEU A 2 -2.00 -9.44 6.64
C LEU A 2 -1.18 -9.73 7.91
N GLY A 3 0.10 -10.01 7.76
CA GLY A 3 0.96 -10.34 8.90
C GLY A 3 2.37 -10.71 8.45
N THR A 4 3.23 -10.97 9.41
CA THR A 4 4.64 -11.29 9.18
C THR A 4 4.81 -12.45 8.21
N GLN A 5 4.03 -13.54 8.36
CA GLN A 5 4.14 -14.69 7.48
C GLN A 5 3.85 -14.36 6.01
N GLU A 6 2.86 -13.51 5.74
CA GLU A 6 2.57 -13.07 4.37
C GLU A 6 3.71 -12.24 3.79
N GLY A 7 4.37 -11.44 4.63
CA GLY A 7 5.58 -10.71 4.26
C GLY A 7 6.72 -11.64 3.88
N GLU A 8 7.01 -12.64 4.71
CA GLU A 8 8.05 -13.65 4.48
C GLU A 8 7.79 -14.46 3.22
N ASP A 9 6.57 -15.00 3.06
CA ASP A 9 6.18 -15.79 1.87
C ASP A 9 6.28 -14.94 0.59
N GLY A 10 5.87 -13.67 0.66
CA GLY A 10 5.99 -12.74 -0.45
C GLY A 10 7.44 -12.37 -0.79
N ALA A 11 8.29 -12.22 0.21
CA ALA A 11 9.72 -11.99 0.00
C ALA A 11 10.39 -13.21 -0.66
N ASP A 12 10.06 -14.42 -0.22
CA ASP A 12 10.52 -15.65 -0.85
C ASP A 12 10.05 -15.75 -2.31
N LEU A 13 8.82 -15.32 -2.59
CA LEU A 13 8.30 -15.25 -3.96
C LEU A 13 9.07 -14.25 -4.83
N VAL A 14 9.40 -13.07 -4.30
CA VAL A 14 10.26 -12.08 -5.00
C VAL A 14 11.60 -12.70 -5.37
N GLU A 15 12.25 -13.37 -4.43
CA GLU A 15 13.54 -14.02 -4.65
C GLU A 15 13.42 -15.21 -5.62
N TRP A 16 12.31 -15.94 -5.59
CA TRP A 16 12.06 -16.99 -6.54
C TRP A 16 11.88 -16.44 -7.97
N VAL A 17 11.08 -15.38 -8.14
CA VAL A 17 10.87 -14.71 -9.44
C VAL A 17 12.21 -14.21 -10.01
N ALA A 18 13.03 -13.57 -9.19
CA ALA A 18 14.31 -12.99 -9.61
C ALA A 18 15.27 -14.04 -10.20
N ARG A 19 15.18 -15.29 -9.71
CA ARG A 19 16.03 -16.41 -10.16
C ARG A 19 15.51 -17.13 -11.40
N GLN A 20 14.36 -16.76 -11.93
CA GLN A 20 13.81 -17.45 -13.10
C GLN A 20 14.55 -17.04 -14.38
N PRO A 21 14.73 -17.94 -15.36
CA PRO A 21 15.50 -17.68 -16.58
C PRO A 21 14.90 -16.60 -17.49
N TRP A 22 13.63 -16.24 -17.25
CA TRP A 22 12.93 -15.15 -17.97
C TRP A 22 12.99 -13.82 -17.23
N CYS A 23 13.52 -13.78 -16.00
CA CYS A 23 13.66 -12.57 -15.20
C CYS A 23 15.09 -12.02 -15.35
N ASN A 24 15.24 -10.71 -15.39
CA ASN A 24 16.55 -10.05 -15.43
C ASN A 24 17.16 -9.81 -14.02
N GLY A 25 16.62 -10.47 -12.98
CA GLY A 25 17.04 -10.31 -11.60
C GLY A 25 16.48 -9.09 -10.89
N LYS A 26 15.53 -8.37 -11.49
CA LYS A 26 14.88 -7.22 -10.88
C LYS A 26 13.39 -7.48 -10.76
N VAL A 27 12.83 -7.23 -9.58
CA VAL A 27 11.40 -7.37 -9.30
C VAL A 27 10.86 -6.03 -8.80
N ALA A 28 9.64 -5.71 -9.18
CA ALA A 28 8.89 -4.58 -8.65
C ALA A 28 7.46 -5.03 -8.37
N MET A 29 6.80 -4.33 -7.47
CA MET A 29 5.40 -4.61 -7.12
C MET A 29 4.52 -3.40 -7.42
N SER A 30 3.27 -3.66 -7.80
CA SER A 30 2.23 -2.64 -7.99
C SER A 30 0.88 -3.19 -7.61
N GLY A 31 0.02 -2.37 -7.06
CA GLY A 31 -1.32 -2.78 -6.70
C GLY A 31 -2.15 -1.66 -6.07
N THR A 32 -3.40 -1.99 -5.80
CA THR A 32 -4.31 -1.15 -5.02
C THR A 32 -5.02 -2.01 -3.98
N SER A 33 -5.46 -1.42 -2.88
CA SER A 33 -6.15 -2.09 -1.77
C SER A 33 -5.31 -3.24 -1.19
N TYR A 34 -5.85 -4.45 -1.08
CA TYR A 34 -5.13 -5.61 -0.54
C TYR A 34 -3.79 -5.86 -1.24
N LEU A 35 -3.73 -5.70 -2.56
CA LEU A 35 -2.51 -5.83 -3.35
C LEU A 35 -1.47 -4.73 -3.05
N SER A 36 -1.86 -3.72 -2.29
CA SER A 36 -0.97 -2.69 -1.75
C SER A 36 -0.59 -2.96 -0.30
N PHE A 37 -1.52 -3.48 0.52
CA PHE A 37 -1.22 -3.83 1.91
C PHE A 37 -0.14 -4.88 2.01
N SER A 38 -0.26 -5.94 1.21
CA SER A 38 0.74 -7.01 1.15
C SER A 38 2.13 -6.49 0.80
N GLN A 39 2.22 -5.47 -0.07
CA GLN A 39 3.51 -4.87 -0.43
C GLN A 39 4.24 -4.24 0.76
N TRP A 40 3.51 -3.69 1.74
CA TRP A 40 4.14 -3.15 2.96
C TRP A 40 4.86 -4.25 3.76
N PHE A 41 4.20 -5.40 3.94
CA PHE A 41 4.78 -6.53 4.65
C PHE A 41 5.96 -7.12 3.89
N ILE A 42 5.80 -7.35 2.59
CA ILE A 42 6.86 -7.91 1.73
C ILE A 42 8.08 -6.98 1.66
N ALA A 43 7.88 -5.69 1.43
CA ALA A 43 8.98 -4.74 1.32
C ALA A 43 9.72 -4.52 2.64
N ALA A 44 9.03 -4.70 3.78
CA ALA A 44 9.63 -4.62 5.11
C ALA A 44 10.59 -5.78 5.42
N GLU A 45 10.43 -6.94 4.74
CA GLU A 45 11.36 -8.07 4.80
C GLU A 45 12.64 -7.84 3.98
N ARG A 46 12.69 -6.75 3.18
CA ARG A 46 13.87 -6.32 2.39
C ARG A 46 14.44 -7.37 1.46
N PRO A 47 13.61 -8.04 0.61
CA PRO A 47 14.14 -8.99 -0.34
C PRO A 47 15.13 -8.28 -1.29
N GLU A 48 16.27 -8.94 -1.55
CA GLU A 48 17.42 -8.35 -2.26
C GLU A 48 17.06 -7.87 -3.67
N HIS A 49 16.18 -8.60 -4.34
CA HIS A 49 15.83 -8.33 -5.73
C HIS A 49 14.58 -7.42 -5.90
N LEU A 50 13.96 -6.95 -4.81
CA LEU A 50 12.89 -5.98 -4.88
C LEU A 50 13.45 -4.57 -5.07
N VAL A 51 13.36 -4.04 -6.29
CA VAL A 51 14.00 -2.77 -6.69
C VAL A 51 13.18 -1.54 -6.30
N CYS A 52 11.86 -1.61 -6.46
CA CYS A 52 10.94 -0.52 -6.13
C CYS A 52 9.51 -1.05 -6.02
N THR A 53 8.62 -0.25 -5.46
CA THR A 53 7.20 -0.62 -5.33
C THR A 53 6.28 0.58 -5.53
N GLN A 54 5.08 0.31 -6.02
CA GLN A 54 4.02 1.31 -6.15
C GLN A 54 2.78 0.83 -5.39
N VAL A 55 2.33 1.64 -4.45
CA VAL A 55 1.24 1.36 -3.52
C VAL A 55 0.13 2.37 -3.73
N THR A 56 -1.07 1.89 -4.03
CA THR A 56 -2.27 2.74 -4.11
C THR A 56 -3.26 2.32 -3.04
N GLU A 57 -3.71 3.28 -2.23
CA GLU A 57 -4.80 3.08 -1.27
C GLU A 57 -4.58 1.85 -0.39
N ALA A 58 -3.76 1.99 0.66
CA ALA A 58 -3.37 0.90 1.54
C ALA A 58 -3.67 1.20 3.01
N LEU A 59 -3.88 0.17 3.79
CA LEU A 59 -3.86 0.25 5.25
C LEU A 59 -2.49 -0.19 5.78
N THR A 60 -2.19 0.14 7.04
CA THR A 60 -0.92 -0.26 7.69
C THR A 60 -1.12 -0.97 9.02
N ASP A 61 -2.31 -0.91 9.57
CA ASP A 61 -2.65 -1.46 10.88
C ASP A 61 -4.02 -2.13 10.77
N GLY A 62 -4.02 -3.45 10.71
CA GLY A 62 -5.24 -4.22 10.55
C GLY A 62 -6.28 -3.98 11.67
N TYR A 63 -5.81 -3.69 12.89
CA TYR A 63 -6.68 -3.34 13.99
C TYR A 63 -7.36 -1.97 13.78
N ARG A 64 -6.55 -0.92 13.57
CA ARG A 64 -7.04 0.47 13.54
C ARG A 64 -7.73 0.85 12.25
N ASP A 65 -7.25 0.29 11.14
CA ASP A 65 -7.68 0.71 9.81
C ASP A 65 -8.86 -0.13 9.28
N MET A 66 -9.04 -1.36 9.82
CA MET A 66 -10.03 -2.29 9.27
C MET A 66 -10.96 -2.91 10.34
N CYS A 67 -10.40 -3.58 11.35
CA CYS A 67 -11.21 -4.45 12.21
C CYS A 67 -11.89 -3.71 13.37
N LEU A 68 -11.20 -2.75 13.99
CA LEU A 68 -11.70 -2.00 15.17
C LEU A 68 -11.41 -0.50 14.98
N VAL A 69 -11.99 0.07 13.93
CA VAL A 69 -11.82 1.49 13.62
C VAL A 69 -12.37 2.36 14.75
N GLY A 70 -11.50 3.18 15.34
CA GLY A 70 -11.87 3.97 16.53
C GLY A 70 -12.23 3.12 17.77
N GLY A 71 -11.84 1.84 17.79
CA GLY A 71 -12.19 0.88 18.85
C GLY A 71 -13.57 0.24 18.69
N MET A 72 -14.25 0.52 17.59
CA MET A 72 -15.55 -0.07 17.25
C MET A 72 -15.33 -1.20 16.23
N PRO A 73 -15.76 -2.43 16.51
CA PRO A 73 -15.59 -3.53 15.59
C PRO A 73 -16.50 -3.38 14.37
N ASP A 74 -15.91 -3.54 13.18
CA ASP A 74 -16.65 -3.59 11.91
C ASP A 74 -16.87 -5.04 11.47
N TYR A 75 -17.88 -5.66 12.04
CA TYR A 75 -18.21 -7.05 11.73
C TYR A 75 -18.80 -7.23 10.33
N VAL A 76 -19.57 -6.26 9.85
CA VAL A 76 -20.23 -6.36 8.55
C VAL A 76 -19.20 -6.44 7.42
N PHE A 77 -18.22 -5.56 7.46
CA PHE A 77 -17.17 -5.53 6.45
C PHE A 77 -16.23 -6.74 6.56
N THR A 78 -15.77 -7.06 7.77
CA THR A 78 -14.83 -8.18 7.99
C THR A 78 -15.46 -9.54 7.68
N GLU A 79 -16.69 -9.80 8.12
CA GLU A 79 -17.42 -11.01 7.76
C GLU A 79 -17.73 -11.06 6.25
N GLY A 80 -18.07 -9.92 5.65
CA GLY A 80 -18.30 -9.82 4.21
C GLY A 80 -17.08 -10.17 3.37
N ILE A 81 -15.90 -9.66 3.75
CA ILE A 81 -14.64 -10.04 3.10
C ILE A 81 -14.38 -11.53 3.24
N GLN A 82 -14.49 -12.09 4.43
CA GLN A 82 -14.24 -13.50 4.68
C GLN A 82 -15.17 -14.43 3.90
N ASN A 83 -16.45 -14.09 3.84
CA ASN A 83 -17.45 -14.87 3.11
C ASN A 83 -17.29 -14.80 1.59
N ASN A 84 -16.72 -13.71 1.06
CA ASN A 84 -16.50 -13.54 -0.38
C ASN A 84 -15.15 -14.06 -0.87
N HIS A 85 -14.20 -14.34 0.03
CA HIS A 85 -12.88 -14.87 -0.31
C HIS A 85 -12.81 -16.35 0.09
N GLU A 86 -13.58 -17.18 -0.61
CA GLU A 86 -13.57 -18.63 -0.37
C GLU A 86 -12.23 -19.24 -0.79
N GLY A 87 -11.60 -19.94 0.14
CA GLY A 87 -10.40 -20.73 -0.07
C GLY A 87 -10.56 -22.13 0.53
N PHE A 88 -9.75 -23.07 0.08
CA PHE A 88 -9.74 -24.44 0.59
C PHE A 88 -8.85 -24.64 1.82
N GLY A 89 -8.16 -23.59 2.27
CA GLY A 89 -7.24 -23.63 3.39
C GLY A 89 -7.87 -23.24 4.73
N LEU A 90 -7.02 -23.15 5.74
CA LEU A 90 -7.39 -22.57 7.03
C LEU A 90 -7.76 -21.09 6.84
N ARG A 91 -8.84 -20.68 7.47
CA ARG A 91 -9.30 -19.30 7.48
C ARG A 91 -8.96 -18.66 8.82
N GLU A 92 -8.48 -17.44 8.76
CA GLU A 92 -8.42 -16.56 9.91
C GLU A 92 -9.76 -15.83 10.03
N ASP A 93 -10.44 -15.97 11.17
CA ASP A 93 -11.72 -15.32 11.42
C ASP A 93 -11.50 -14.01 12.17
N VAL A 94 -11.10 -12.96 11.43
CA VAL A 94 -10.80 -11.64 12.02
C VAL A 94 -12.01 -11.00 12.72
N ALA A 95 -13.24 -11.35 12.34
CA ALA A 95 -14.44 -10.87 13.02
C ALA A 95 -14.56 -11.49 14.40
N GLU A 96 -14.39 -12.82 14.52
CA GLU A 96 -14.39 -13.51 15.80
C GLU A 96 -13.18 -13.13 16.66
N GLU A 97 -12.00 -13.00 16.06
CA GLU A 97 -10.78 -12.55 16.72
C GLU A 97 -10.94 -11.13 17.30
N SER A 98 -11.67 -10.25 16.62
CA SER A 98 -12.00 -8.92 17.12
C SER A 98 -12.88 -8.96 18.39
N ARG A 99 -13.75 -9.97 18.49
CA ARG A 99 -14.56 -10.20 19.69
C ARG A 99 -13.75 -10.77 20.85
N GLN A 100 -12.84 -11.70 20.55
CA GLN A 100 -12.01 -12.36 21.56
C GLN A 100 -10.88 -11.47 22.06
N TYR A 101 -10.30 -10.68 21.19
CA TYR A 101 -9.10 -9.85 21.44
C TYR A 101 -9.37 -8.36 21.13
N PRO A 102 -10.18 -7.68 21.94
CA PRO A 102 -10.65 -6.32 21.63
C PRO A 102 -9.57 -5.22 21.83
N PHE A 103 -8.36 -5.57 22.28
CA PHE A 103 -7.32 -4.61 22.59
C PHE A 103 -6.16 -4.68 21.62
N ALA A 104 -5.75 -3.52 21.10
CA ALA A 104 -4.71 -3.40 20.09
C ALA A 104 -3.31 -3.97 20.49
N ASN A 105 -3.03 -4.10 21.79
CA ASN A 105 -1.76 -4.63 22.27
C ASN A 105 -1.69 -6.18 22.28
N HIS A 106 -2.74 -6.86 21.83
CA HIS A 106 -2.71 -8.32 21.67
C HIS A 106 -1.70 -8.70 20.56
N PRO A 107 -0.91 -9.79 20.72
CA PRO A 107 0.08 -10.22 19.72
C PRO A 107 -0.48 -10.40 18.32
N LEU A 108 -1.70 -10.89 18.18
CA LEU A 108 -2.41 -10.99 16.90
C LEU A 108 -2.43 -9.67 16.14
N TRP A 109 -2.83 -8.58 16.82
CA TRP A 109 -2.91 -7.27 16.20
C TRP A 109 -1.56 -6.61 15.98
N GLN A 110 -0.59 -6.91 16.84
CA GLN A 110 0.78 -6.44 16.66
C GLN A 110 1.42 -7.05 15.41
N ASP A 111 1.11 -8.31 15.09
CA ASP A 111 1.53 -8.95 13.85
C ASP A 111 0.91 -8.33 12.59
N LYS A 112 -0.25 -7.68 12.72
CA LYS A 112 -0.96 -7.01 11.63
C LYS A 112 -0.60 -5.53 11.46
N ILE A 113 0.51 -5.10 12.04
CA ILE A 113 1.07 -3.76 11.82
C ILE A 113 2.23 -3.86 10.84
N ALA A 114 2.10 -3.25 9.68
CA ALA A 114 3.16 -3.23 8.69
C ALA A 114 4.35 -2.37 9.16
N ARG A 115 5.55 -2.92 9.16
CA ARG A 115 6.79 -2.25 9.57
C ARG A 115 7.32 -1.33 8.46
N VAL A 116 6.53 -0.34 8.06
CA VAL A 116 6.85 0.54 6.93
C VAL A 116 8.13 1.36 7.13
N TRP A 117 8.57 1.55 8.37
CA TRP A 117 9.84 2.20 8.72
C TRP A 117 11.08 1.37 8.33
N ASP A 118 10.90 0.07 8.08
CA ASP A 118 11.96 -0.83 7.61
C ASP A 118 12.10 -0.83 6.08
N ILE A 119 11.19 -0.19 5.34
CA ILE A 119 11.21 -0.12 3.88
C ILE A 119 12.20 0.96 3.44
N GLU A 120 13.22 0.57 2.66
CA GLU A 120 14.27 1.47 2.18
C GLU A 120 14.29 1.69 0.67
N ILE A 121 13.58 0.85 -0.09
CA ILE A 121 13.51 0.93 -1.55
C ILE A 121 12.70 2.14 -2.04
N PRO A 122 12.92 2.61 -3.28
CA PRO A 122 12.11 3.65 -3.91
C PRO A 122 10.62 3.28 -3.96
N ILE A 123 9.75 4.24 -3.62
CA ILE A 123 8.33 3.98 -3.51
C ILE A 123 7.45 5.13 -4.01
N LEU A 124 6.46 4.80 -4.84
CA LEU A 124 5.38 5.70 -5.22
C LEU A 124 4.13 5.34 -4.42
N VAL A 125 3.68 6.24 -3.57
CA VAL A 125 2.47 6.10 -2.76
C VAL A 125 1.35 6.95 -3.35
N VAL A 126 0.20 6.35 -3.52
CA VAL A 126 -1.01 7.02 -4.02
C VAL A 126 -2.13 6.88 -2.98
N ALA A 127 -2.76 7.98 -2.64
CA ALA A 127 -3.81 8.06 -1.63
C ALA A 127 -4.97 8.93 -2.08
N SER A 128 -6.13 8.80 -1.45
CA SER A 128 -7.24 9.75 -1.54
C SER A 128 -7.57 10.34 -0.17
N TYR A 129 -8.42 11.37 -0.14
CA TYR A 129 -8.97 11.91 1.11
C TYR A 129 -10.28 11.22 1.53
N SER A 130 -10.89 10.43 0.67
CA SER A 130 -12.28 10.00 0.80
C SER A 130 -12.48 8.50 1.02
N ASN A 131 -11.45 7.70 0.97
CA ASN A 131 -11.57 6.27 1.19
C ASN A 131 -11.54 5.94 2.68
N VAL A 132 -12.68 5.57 3.23
CA VAL A 132 -12.84 5.31 4.67
C VAL A 132 -11.95 4.18 5.19
N LEU A 133 -11.56 3.25 4.34
CA LEU A 133 -10.72 2.11 4.70
C LEU A 133 -9.22 2.43 4.59
N HIS A 134 -8.82 3.17 3.56
CA HIS A 134 -7.41 3.27 3.18
C HIS A 134 -6.74 4.60 3.52
N THR A 135 -7.52 5.70 3.59
CA THR A 135 -6.97 7.05 3.71
C THR A 135 -6.03 7.20 4.90
N ASP A 136 -6.51 6.86 6.10
CA ASP A 136 -5.73 7.05 7.33
C ASP A 136 -4.48 6.15 7.36
N GLY A 137 -4.63 4.88 6.99
CA GLY A 137 -3.51 3.93 6.94
C GLY A 137 -2.45 4.33 5.91
N THR A 138 -2.85 4.79 4.72
CA THR A 138 -1.90 5.25 3.70
C THR A 138 -1.11 6.48 4.16
N PHE A 139 -1.78 7.46 4.77
CA PHE A 139 -1.09 8.65 5.30
C PHE A 139 -0.22 8.34 6.52
N ARG A 140 -0.63 7.39 7.36
CA ARG A 140 0.20 6.89 8.46
C ARG A 140 1.47 6.24 7.93
N ALA A 141 1.34 5.38 6.90
CA ALA A 141 2.49 4.80 6.22
C ALA A 141 3.43 5.87 5.70
N TRP A 142 2.92 6.82 4.93
CA TRP A 142 3.73 7.89 4.34
C TRP A 142 4.60 8.60 5.37
N ARG A 143 4.06 8.94 6.53
CA ARG A 143 4.79 9.63 7.60
C ARG A 143 5.90 8.79 8.21
N GLN A 144 5.73 7.47 8.23
CA GLN A 144 6.62 6.52 8.90
C GLN A 144 7.59 5.80 7.95
N LEU A 145 7.38 5.88 6.62
CA LEU A 145 8.21 5.23 5.62
C LEU A 145 9.69 5.57 5.80
N GLY A 146 10.53 4.52 5.93
CA GLY A 146 11.97 4.63 6.03
C GLY A 146 12.66 5.01 4.72
N SER A 147 12.01 4.78 3.57
CA SER A 147 12.54 5.12 2.25
C SER A 147 12.88 6.61 2.11
N LYS A 148 14.08 6.89 1.59
CA LYS A 148 14.53 8.23 1.24
C LYS A 148 14.03 8.69 -0.13
N GLU A 149 13.71 7.75 -0.99
CA GLU A 149 13.21 7.97 -2.34
C GLU A 149 11.71 7.61 -2.37
N LYS A 150 10.89 8.54 -1.92
CA LYS A 150 9.45 8.36 -1.84
C LYS A 150 8.68 9.51 -2.45
N TRP A 151 7.60 9.19 -3.14
CA TRP A 151 6.67 10.15 -3.76
C TRP A 151 5.27 9.88 -3.28
N LEU A 152 4.54 10.94 -2.98
CA LEU A 152 3.12 10.89 -2.60
C LEU A 152 2.29 11.62 -3.65
N ARG A 153 1.28 10.95 -4.17
CA ARG A 153 0.22 11.59 -4.94
C ARG A 153 -1.11 11.37 -4.24
N ILE A 154 -1.87 12.45 -4.07
CA ILE A 154 -3.19 12.40 -3.44
C ILE A 154 -4.22 12.80 -4.50
N HIS A 155 -5.13 11.89 -4.82
CA HIS A 155 -6.15 12.06 -5.83
C HIS A 155 -7.52 12.43 -5.24
N ASP A 156 -8.45 12.85 -6.12
CA ASP A 156 -9.80 13.29 -5.81
C ASP A 156 -10.88 12.34 -6.38
N ASN A 157 -10.47 11.19 -6.86
CA ASN A 157 -11.33 10.26 -7.59
C ASN A 157 -11.63 8.99 -6.76
N LEU A 158 -12.44 8.10 -7.31
CA LEU A 158 -12.60 6.76 -6.75
C LEU A 158 -11.32 5.94 -7.00
N GLU A 159 -10.98 5.08 -6.06
CA GLU A 159 -9.77 4.26 -6.03
C GLU A 159 -9.47 3.58 -7.38
N TRP A 160 -10.42 2.81 -7.88
CA TRP A 160 -10.24 2.05 -9.12
C TRP A 160 -10.26 2.90 -10.38
N GLN A 161 -10.98 4.02 -10.37
CA GLN A 161 -10.97 4.97 -11.49
C GLN A 161 -9.60 5.64 -11.59
N ASP A 162 -9.06 6.11 -10.48
CA ASP A 162 -7.70 6.68 -10.47
C ASP A 162 -6.66 5.65 -10.90
N TYR A 163 -6.74 4.43 -10.36
CA TYR A 163 -5.77 3.40 -10.67
C TYR A 163 -5.70 3.05 -12.16
N TYR A 164 -6.83 3.04 -12.87
CA TYR A 164 -6.90 2.72 -14.30
C TYR A 164 -6.94 3.94 -15.22
N GLU A 165 -6.90 5.16 -14.68
CA GLU A 165 -6.83 6.37 -15.50
C GLU A 165 -5.54 6.35 -16.35
N PRO A 166 -5.64 6.47 -17.70
CA PRO A 166 -4.47 6.34 -18.60
C PRO A 166 -3.29 7.21 -18.20
N LYS A 167 -3.54 8.46 -17.81
CA LYS A 167 -2.51 9.40 -17.31
C LYS A 167 -1.71 8.82 -16.14
N TYR A 168 -2.38 8.14 -15.21
CA TYR A 168 -1.73 7.59 -14.02
C TYR A 168 -1.15 6.19 -14.25
N VAL A 169 -1.63 5.46 -15.25
CA VAL A 169 -0.96 4.29 -15.78
C VAL A 169 0.40 4.69 -16.38
N GLU A 170 0.43 5.74 -17.21
CA GLU A 170 1.67 6.29 -17.77
C GLU A 170 2.65 6.77 -16.68
N GLU A 171 2.14 7.40 -15.63
CA GLU A 171 2.95 7.80 -14.48
C GLU A 171 3.63 6.60 -13.81
N ARG A 172 2.88 5.52 -13.53
CA ARG A 172 3.45 4.29 -12.96
C ARG A 172 4.47 3.65 -13.87
N LEU A 173 4.20 3.60 -15.17
CA LEU A 173 5.16 3.10 -16.15
C LEU A 173 6.44 3.94 -16.15
N ARG A 174 6.35 5.27 -16.09
CA ARG A 174 7.50 6.17 -15.99
C ARG A 174 8.32 5.91 -14.71
N PHE A 175 7.66 5.69 -13.57
CA PHE A 175 8.32 5.31 -12.32
C PHE A 175 9.09 3.99 -12.47
N PHE A 176 8.43 2.96 -12.98
CA PHE A 176 9.06 1.66 -13.18
C PHE A 176 10.15 1.67 -14.25
N ASP A 177 9.97 2.37 -15.35
CA ASP A 177 11.00 2.49 -16.39
C ASP A 177 12.28 3.12 -15.85
N TYR A 178 12.14 4.10 -14.95
CA TYR A 178 13.28 4.73 -14.30
C TYR A 178 14.07 3.70 -13.44
N TYR A 179 13.40 3.02 -12.51
CA TYR A 179 14.08 2.14 -11.56
C TYR A 179 14.39 0.75 -12.11
N MET A 180 13.50 0.17 -12.89
CA MET A 180 13.66 -1.20 -13.39
C MET A 180 14.54 -1.26 -14.63
N LYS A 181 14.42 -0.26 -15.53
CA LYS A 181 15.14 -0.23 -16.82
C LYS A 181 16.30 0.78 -16.85
N GLY A 182 16.40 1.66 -15.85
CA GLY A 182 17.41 2.72 -15.82
C GLY A 182 17.22 3.80 -16.88
N ILE A 183 15.98 3.99 -17.35
CA ILE A 183 15.66 5.02 -18.36
C ILE A 183 15.58 6.37 -17.66
N ASP A 184 16.45 7.30 -18.05
CA ASP A 184 16.36 8.69 -17.60
C ASP A 184 15.20 9.38 -18.33
N ASN A 185 14.05 9.40 -17.67
CA ASN A 185 12.78 9.93 -18.18
C ASN A 185 12.26 11.13 -17.37
N GLY A 186 13.14 11.77 -16.60
CA GLY A 186 12.80 12.91 -15.75
C GLY A 186 11.96 12.54 -14.51
N TRP A 187 11.95 11.28 -14.10
CA TRP A 187 11.21 10.87 -12.89
C TRP A 187 11.64 11.65 -11.65
N LYS A 188 12.94 11.90 -11.49
CA LYS A 188 13.51 12.62 -10.34
C LYS A 188 13.07 14.08 -10.23
N ASP A 189 12.59 14.67 -11.31
CA ASP A 189 12.05 16.03 -11.34
C ASP A 189 10.58 16.06 -10.88
N THR A 190 9.97 14.90 -10.68
CA THR A 190 8.60 14.79 -10.17
C THR A 190 8.53 15.32 -8.73
N PRO A 191 7.62 16.26 -8.41
CA PRO A 191 7.46 16.75 -7.05
C PRO A 191 7.22 15.63 -6.05
N THR A 192 7.92 15.66 -4.93
CA THR A 192 7.85 14.63 -3.89
C THR A 192 6.43 14.44 -3.36
N VAL A 193 5.67 15.51 -3.27
CA VAL A 193 4.25 15.48 -2.88
C VAL A 193 3.43 16.20 -3.93
N ARG A 194 2.35 15.57 -4.35
CA ARG A 194 1.29 16.17 -5.18
C ARG A 194 -0.05 15.87 -4.55
N TYR A 195 -0.88 16.87 -4.41
CA TYR A 195 -2.16 16.75 -3.75
C TYR A 195 -3.28 17.35 -4.58
N CYS A 196 -4.51 16.98 -4.27
CA CYS A 196 -5.71 17.57 -4.82
C CYS A 196 -6.26 18.61 -3.84
N LEU A 197 -6.62 19.78 -4.36
CA LEU A 197 -7.44 20.74 -3.65
C LEU A 197 -8.89 20.53 -4.05
N HIS A 198 -9.70 20.12 -3.10
CA HIS A 198 -11.13 20.02 -3.31
C HIS A 198 -11.79 21.40 -3.30
N ASP A 199 -12.64 21.63 -4.28
CA ASP A 199 -13.50 22.79 -4.35
C ASP A 199 -14.96 22.34 -4.23
N MET A 200 -15.68 22.91 -3.28
CA MET A 200 -17.11 22.62 -3.05
C MET A 200 -17.99 22.97 -4.26
N GLU A 201 -17.50 23.78 -5.17
CA GLU A 201 -18.16 24.20 -6.41
C GLU A 201 -17.78 23.33 -7.63
N GLY A 202 -16.95 22.27 -7.42
CA GLY A 202 -16.59 21.30 -8.45
C GLY A 202 -15.38 21.67 -9.32
N GLY A 203 -14.62 22.68 -8.91
CA GLY A 203 -13.39 23.10 -9.60
C GLY A 203 -12.12 22.51 -8.96
N ASN A 204 -12.10 21.20 -8.66
CA ASN A 204 -10.95 20.55 -8.05
C ASN A 204 -9.64 20.81 -8.80
N LYS A 205 -8.58 21.13 -8.06
CA LYS A 205 -7.23 21.30 -8.60
C LYS A 205 -6.39 20.08 -8.25
N VAL A 206 -6.16 19.23 -9.23
CA VAL A 206 -5.35 18.02 -9.08
C VAL A 206 -3.86 18.28 -9.25
N ASP A 207 -3.03 17.36 -8.77
CA ASP A 207 -1.57 17.36 -8.94
C ASP A 207 -0.87 18.65 -8.49
N GLN A 208 -1.39 19.33 -7.47
CA GLN A 208 -0.74 20.53 -6.92
C GLN A 208 0.55 20.15 -6.20
N PRO A 209 1.71 20.70 -6.59
CA PRO A 209 2.99 20.31 -6.00
C PRO A 209 3.15 20.86 -4.59
N ALA A 210 3.79 20.07 -3.73
CA ALA A 210 4.26 20.49 -2.41
C ALA A 210 5.61 19.84 -2.10
N THR A 211 6.35 20.43 -1.18
CA THR A 211 7.65 19.92 -0.74
C THR A 211 7.52 18.93 0.41
N ALA A 212 6.39 18.95 1.13
CA ALA A 212 6.08 18.06 2.24
C ALA A 212 4.57 17.84 2.37
N PHE A 213 4.22 16.75 3.04
CA PHE A 213 2.86 16.47 3.52
C PHE A 213 2.92 16.31 5.05
N PRO A 214 2.02 16.95 5.81
CA PRO A 214 2.00 16.95 7.27
C PRO A 214 1.69 15.58 7.87
#